data_1a8d926657d517fa1790c8bd999e516b
#
_entry.id   1a8d926657d517fa1790c8bd999e516b
#
_cell.length_a   1.000
_cell.length_b   1.000
_cell.length_c   1.000
_cell.angle_alpha   90.00
_cell.angle_beta   90.00
_cell.angle_gamma   90.00
#
_symmetry.space_group_name_H-M   'P 1'
#
loop_
_entity.id
_entity.type
_entity.pdbx_description
1 polymer ?
#
loop_
_entity_poly.entity_id
_entity_poly.type
_entity_poly.pdbx_seq_one_letter_code
_entity_poly.pdbx_strand_id
1 'polypeptide(L)'
;MPMTHAQRQKVLEEIEQKSIVGVAESLGITLVRQGQSYTWSEHDSFVLTPKKNAFYWNSRQVGGGSIKLVQVIKECTHAEALQYLQTVEAGAVETLKEPTPTNFHYYMKEHTQQNATIDYLLQERKLSRETIDFFFEQNLMAQSTYTDKETGQSEPVIVFKHVGLEEKIKGVALQGIWENKKLHGERGRLKRVWGNGYYGLTVRVGYPPKIAEATSEKPIKIIVFEAPIDLMSYYELKKETIGDAVLFCANGLKKGAVSTLIANEIGSYVKEEEKPTVLEQLEKSKLTTEKVQLVLAVDNDEAGKKFIQQFSNSWCPITLDQPKLIEGKSKTDWNDILKQIKNEIKKKEAKLKRQEAKKRSRERNKEMSEKTQMKQKSQPEFTLEEIIKKKDYQKLSQHLNDGIKEYLTSDTFKNYLDFASKFHKYSSKNIRLLLAQNPNIRRVAGYNAWKKLDRQVKKGSKALYVYAPYFKDKVDKNGKKVTDENGEIVKETRYFLTPVFDVEQTTGAELPQLVYNLEENLSDGKTFTRTYNALVEICPVPVTVTSIASGANGYYDPTKKEIVLQQHLG
;
A
#
# COMPACT_ATOMS: atom_id res chain seq x y z
N MET A 1 57.78 14.61 37.40
CA MET A 1 58.14 13.18 37.15
C MET A 1 57.05 12.56 36.27
N PRO A 2 57.37 11.78 35.26
CA PRO A 2 56.33 11.11 34.45
C PRO A 2 55.62 10.09 35.31
N MET A 3 54.30 10.03 35.22
CA MET A 3 53.45 9.08 35.92
C MET A 3 53.86 7.64 35.62
N THR A 4 53.91 6.80 36.62
CA THR A 4 54.10 5.34 36.46
C THR A 4 52.88 4.71 35.78
N HIS A 5 53.07 3.52 35.19
CA HIS A 5 51.96 2.80 34.52
C HIS A 5 50.79 2.54 35.48
N ALA A 6 51.05 2.18 36.74
CA ALA A 6 50.02 1.97 37.74
C ALA A 6 49.26 3.27 38.11
N GLN A 7 49.96 4.40 38.17
CA GLN A 7 49.30 5.72 38.39
C GLN A 7 48.41 6.12 37.22
N ARG A 8 48.83 5.86 35.97
CA ARG A 8 48.02 6.11 34.80
C ARG A 8 46.75 5.24 34.79
N GLN A 9 46.87 3.98 35.16
CA GLN A 9 45.76 3.05 35.20
C GLN A 9 44.71 3.47 36.24
N LYS A 10 45.16 3.88 37.43
CA LYS A 10 44.29 4.39 38.49
C LYS A 10 43.54 5.66 38.06
N VAL A 11 44.20 6.58 37.37
CA VAL A 11 43.57 7.79 36.84
C VAL A 11 42.53 7.45 35.77
N LEU A 12 42.78 6.49 34.89
CA LEU A 12 41.80 6.03 33.88
C LEU A 12 40.59 5.40 34.55
N GLU A 13 40.77 4.57 35.56
CA GLU A 13 39.66 3.96 36.32
C GLU A 13 38.81 5.02 37.06
N GLU A 14 39.44 6.06 37.64
CA GLU A 14 38.72 7.16 38.27
C GLU A 14 37.92 7.99 37.23
N ILE A 15 38.45 8.18 36.03
CA ILE A 15 37.76 8.88 34.93
C ILE A 15 36.61 8.05 34.39
N GLU A 16 36.73 6.74 34.26
CA GLU A 16 35.67 5.85 33.79
C GLU A 16 34.49 5.77 34.76
N GLN A 17 34.73 6.00 36.07
CA GLN A 17 33.68 6.08 37.09
C GLN A 17 32.93 7.41 37.11
N LYS A 18 33.41 8.43 36.43
CA LYS A 18 32.69 9.72 36.31
C LYS A 18 31.48 9.59 35.42
N SER A 19 30.35 10.17 35.86
CA SER A 19 29.12 10.21 35.07
C SER A 19 29.32 11.04 33.82
N ILE A 20 29.05 10.43 32.64
CA ILE A 20 29.11 11.15 31.37
C ILE A 20 28.09 12.28 31.29
N VAL A 21 26.99 12.19 32.05
CA VAL A 21 26.00 13.28 32.19
C VAL A 21 26.67 14.49 32.84
N GLY A 22 27.31 14.31 34.00
CA GLY A 22 28.01 15.39 34.66
C GLY A 22 29.19 15.94 33.86
N VAL A 23 29.88 15.09 33.10
CA VAL A 23 30.92 15.53 32.16
C VAL A 23 30.34 16.38 31.04
N ALA A 24 29.19 15.99 30.45
CA ALA A 24 28.51 16.76 29.43
C ALA A 24 28.05 18.15 29.96
N GLU A 25 27.47 18.17 31.13
CA GLU A 25 27.06 19.41 31.80
C GLU A 25 28.26 20.34 32.08
N SER A 26 29.40 19.77 32.52
CA SER A 26 30.64 20.55 32.73
C SER A 26 31.22 21.15 31.44
N LEU A 27 30.89 20.55 30.28
CA LEU A 27 31.23 21.05 28.96
C LEU A 27 30.24 22.11 28.43
N GLY A 28 29.22 22.49 29.23
CA GLY A 28 28.20 23.45 28.83
C GLY A 28 27.10 22.86 27.94
N ILE A 29 26.99 21.54 27.89
CA ILE A 29 25.98 20.88 27.08
C ILE A 29 24.65 20.88 27.85
N THR A 30 23.65 21.58 27.35
CA THR A 30 22.29 21.56 27.91
C THR A 30 21.60 20.26 27.49
N LEU A 31 21.42 19.37 28.46
CA LEU A 31 20.85 18.04 28.24
C LEU A 31 19.34 18.03 28.44
N VAL A 32 18.62 17.50 27.46
CA VAL A 32 17.17 17.25 27.52
C VAL A 32 16.94 15.73 27.66
N ARG A 33 16.22 15.34 28.70
CA ARG A 33 15.95 13.93 28.99
C ARG A 33 14.95 13.36 27.99
N GLN A 34 15.30 12.26 27.32
CA GLN A 34 14.42 11.50 26.45
C GLN A 34 14.37 10.02 26.90
N GLY A 35 13.42 9.71 27.76
CA GLY A 35 13.30 8.38 28.35
C GLY A 35 14.51 8.02 29.23
N GLN A 36 15.31 7.01 28.82
CA GLN A 36 16.52 6.57 29.51
C GLN A 36 17.80 7.24 29.00
N SER A 37 17.71 8.09 28.00
CA SER A 37 18.83 8.80 27.39
C SER A 37 18.64 10.29 27.50
N TYR A 38 19.69 11.04 27.18
CA TYR A 38 19.65 12.48 27.06
C TYR A 38 20.03 12.86 25.63
N THR A 39 19.48 13.98 25.15
CA THR A 39 19.89 14.63 23.90
C THR A 39 20.41 16.03 24.23
N TRP A 40 21.26 16.57 23.38
CA TRP A 40 21.68 17.97 23.48
C TRP A 40 20.57 18.87 22.92
N SER A 41 20.15 19.89 23.67
CA SER A 41 19.09 20.81 23.24
C SER A 41 19.33 21.46 21.88
N GLU A 42 20.61 21.74 21.55
CA GLU A 42 21.02 22.36 20.29
C GLU A 42 21.32 21.37 19.16
N HIS A 43 21.53 20.08 19.52
CA HIS A 43 21.90 19.03 18.59
C HIS A 43 21.13 17.74 18.88
N ASP A 44 19.94 17.60 18.32
CA ASP A 44 19.03 16.47 18.52
C ASP A 44 19.60 15.10 18.08
N SER A 45 20.61 15.13 17.21
CA SER A 45 21.34 13.93 16.76
C SER A 45 22.41 13.45 17.75
N PHE A 46 22.67 14.23 18.82
CA PHE A 46 23.54 13.83 19.92
C PHE A 46 22.74 13.07 20.96
N VAL A 47 23.11 11.84 21.23
CA VAL A 47 22.45 10.97 22.22
C VAL A 47 23.46 10.55 23.26
N LEU A 48 23.14 10.78 24.53
CA LEU A 48 23.92 10.34 25.66
C LEU A 48 23.14 9.28 26.42
N THR A 49 23.77 8.14 26.66
CA THR A 49 23.16 6.99 27.34
C THR A 49 23.86 6.78 28.69
N PRO A 50 23.29 7.22 29.82
CA PRO A 50 23.88 7.13 31.13
C PRO A 50 24.23 5.69 31.53
N LYS A 51 23.34 4.73 31.28
CA LYS A 51 23.53 3.31 31.57
C LYS A 51 24.81 2.71 30.94
N LYS A 52 25.19 3.22 29.76
CA LYS A 52 26.41 2.80 29.06
C LYS A 52 27.60 3.72 29.38
N ASN A 53 27.40 4.76 30.15
CA ASN A 53 28.34 5.85 30.36
C ASN A 53 29.00 6.32 29.06
N ALA A 54 28.18 6.48 28.00
CA ALA A 54 28.63 6.75 26.64
C ALA A 54 27.71 7.68 25.90
N PHE A 55 28.24 8.38 24.91
CA PHE A 55 27.48 9.19 23.96
C PHE A 55 27.65 8.64 22.54
N TYR A 56 26.72 9.02 21.67
CA TYR A 56 26.81 8.85 20.23
C TYR A 56 26.20 10.07 19.51
N TRP A 57 26.99 10.68 18.62
CA TRP A 57 26.57 11.82 17.83
C TRP A 57 26.25 11.37 16.40
N ASN A 58 24.99 11.11 16.11
CA ASN A 58 24.56 10.48 14.85
C ASN A 58 24.97 11.29 13.59
N SER A 59 24.83 12.61 13.60
CA SER A 59 25.20 13.44 12.45
C SER A 59 26.70 13.51 12.20
N ARG A 60 27.52 13.34 13.24
CA ARG A 60 29.00 13.33 13.14
C ARG A 60 29.58 11.92 13.09
N GLN A 61 28.75 10.88 13.21
CA GLN A 61 29.17 9.46 13.24
C GLN A 61 30.30 9.18 14.28
N VAL A 62 30.26 9.87 15.40
CA VAL A 62 31.26 9.74 16.46
C VAL A 62 30.60 9.40 17.78
N GLY A 63 31.24 8.51 18.55
CA GLY A 63 30.78 8.12 19.88
C GLY A 63 31.89 7.57 20.74
N GLY A 64 31.58 7.38 22.02
CA GLY A 64 32.53 6.85 23.01
C GLY A 64 32.16 7.25 24.43
N GLY A 65 33.08 7.04 25.36
CA GLY A 65 32.96 7.45 26.76
C GLY A 65 33.37 8.90 26.99
N SER A 66 33.51 9.28 28.25
CA SER A 66 33.81 10.65 28.71
C SER A 66 35.05 11.27 28.07
N ILE A 67 36.11 10.50 27.89
CA ILE A 67 37.34 11.00 27.24
C ILE A 67 37.07 11.43 25.81
N LYS A 68 36.38 10.58 25.06
CA LYS A 68 36.02 10.87 23.65
C LYS A 68 35.05 12.04 23.53
N LEU A 69 34.12 12.18 24.49
CA LEU A 69 33.23 13.32 24.57
C LEU A 69 34.00 14.65 24.67
N VAL A 70 34.94 14.73 25.64
CA VAL A 70 35.79 15.92 25.82
C VAL A 70 36.59 16.23 24.56
N GLN A 71 37.21 15.19 23.94
CA GLN A 71 37.97 15.39 22.70
C GLN A 71 37.13 15.98 21.56
N VAL A 72 35.89 15.51 21.41
CA VAL A 72 34.99 15.95 20.33
C VAL A 72 34.46 17.36 20.56
N ILE A 73 34.13 17.71 21.81
CA ILE A 73 33.54 19.01 22.15
C ILE A 73 34.59 20.11 22.23
N LYS A 74 35.77 19.81 22.81
CA LYS A 74 36.86 20.79 22.96
C LYS A 74 37.87 20.76 21.81
N GLU A 75 37.70 19.84 20.84
CA GLU A 75 38.65 19.65 19.72
C GLU A 75 40.10 19.49 20.19
N CYS A 76 40.30 18.72 21.27
CA CYS A 76 41.57 18.59 21.97
C CYS A 76 42.19 17.19 21.86
N THR A 77 43.47 17.07 22.23
CA THR A 77 44.18 15.81 22.24
C THR A 77 43.71 14.91 23.38
N HIS A 78 44.05 13.60 23.32
CA HIS A 78 43.71 12.65 24.39
C HIS A 78 44.32 13.05 25.73
N ALA A 79 45.55 13.60 25.75
CA ALA A 79 46.21 14.03 26.98
C ALA A 79 45.51 15.24 27.62
N GLU A 80 45.12 16.22 26.82
CA GLU A 80 44.34 17.39 27.28
C GLU A 80 42.98 16.99 27.79
N ALA A 81 42.30 16.03 27.14
CA ALA A 81 41.02 15.50 27.59
C ALA A 81 41.14 14.80 28.97
N LEU A 82 42.20 14.02 29.18
CA LEU A 82 42.48 13.42 30.47
C LEU A 82 42.74 14.46 31.56
N GLN A 83 43.54 15.48 31.25
CA GLN A 83 43.83 16.58 32.18
C GLN A 83 42.57 17.33 32.57
N TYR A 84 41.69 17.65 31.57
CA TYR A 84 40.40 18.27 31.83
C TYR A 84 39.52 17.40 32.75
N LEU A 85 39.40 16.10 32.45
CA LEU A 85 38.58 15.20 33.25
C LEU A 85 39.07 15.00 34.69
N GLN A 86 40.35 15.20 34.97
CA GLN A 86 40.88 15.19 36.35
C GLN A 86 40.37 16.41 37.15
N THR A 87 40.10 17.53 36.52
CA THR A 87 39.63 18.78 37.19
C THR A 87 38.10 18.85 37.33
N VAL A 88 37.36 18.00 36.60
CA VAL A 88 35.90 18.03 36.60
C VAL A 88 35.34 17.20 37.75
N GLU A 89 34.55 17.82 38.62
CA GLU A 89 33.71 17.13 39.62
C GLU A 89 32.43 16.64 38.94
N ALA A 90 32.51 15.52 38.25
CA ALA A 90 31.34 14.81 37.74
C ALA A 90 30.90 13.75 38.74
N GLY A 91 29.65 13.72 39.14
CA GLY A 91 29.11 12.71 40.03
C GLY A 91 29.40 11.27 39.56
N ALA A 92 29.31 10.30 40.47
CA ALA A 92 29.47 8.89 40.13
C ALA A 92 28.40 8.45 39.10
N VAL A 93 28.73 7.42 38.30
CA VAL A 93 27.78 6.82 37.35
C VAL A 93 26.51 6.42 38.10
N GLU A 94 25.40 7.05 37.83
CA GLU A 94 24.11 6.61 38.36
C GLU A 94 23.79 5.20 37.88
N THR A 95 23.80 4.22 38.77
CA THR A 95 23.16 2.93 38.51
C THR A 95 21.66 3.13 38.50
N LEU A 96 21.14 3.57 37.36
CA LEU A 96 19.71 3.66 37.17
C LEU A 96 19.10 2.27 37.36
N LYS A 97 18.22 2.15 38.37
CA LYS A 97 17.34 0.97 38.49
C LYS A 97 16.70 0.75 37.16
N GLU A 98 16.74 -0.47 36.63
CA GLU A 98 16.04 -0.80 35.39
C GLU A 98 14.59 -0.39 35.55
N PRO A 99 14.05 0.45 34.63
CA PRO A 99 12.65 0.78 34.70
C PRO A 99 11.87 -0.52 34.50
N THR A 100 11.02 -0.84 35.46
CA THR A 100 10.00 -1.87 35.29
C THR A 100 9.29 -1.61 33.97
N PRO A 101 9.04 -2.64 33.14
CA PRO A 101 8.31 -2.48 31.90
C PRO A 101 6.97 -1.81 32.17
N THR A 102 6.88 -0.51 31.94
CA THR A 102 5.61 0.19 32.04
C THR A 102 4.73 -0.31 30.90
N ASN A 103 3.55 -0.82 31.24
CA ASN A 103 2.56 -1.19 30.24
C ASN A 103 2.30 0.02 29.36
N PHE A 104 2.70 -0.04 28.10
CA PHE A 104 2.43 1.02 27.14
C PHE A 104 0.92 1.12 26.94
N HIS A 105 0.36 2.30 27.17
CA HIS A 105 -1.03 2.58 26.88
C HIS A 105 -1.13 3.44 25.62
N TYR A 106 -1.77 2.91 24.60
CA TYR A 106 -2.03 3.65 23.36
C TYR A 106 -3.22 4.60 23.58
N TYR A 107 -2.99 5.90 23.46
CA TYR A 107 -3.99 6.93 23.76
C TYR A 107 -4.25 7.90 22.60
N MET A 108 -3.58 7.72 21.46
CA MET A 108 -3.77 8.63 20.32
C MET A 108 -5.16 8.41 19.70
N LYS A 109 -5.85 9.52 19.46
CA LYS A 109 -7.13 9.50 18.77
C LYS A 109 -6.89 9.30 17.26
N GLU A 110 -7.31 8.18 16.74
CA GLU A 110 -7.24 7.89 15.32
C GLU A 110 -8.34 8.66 14.57
N HIS A 111 -7.98 9.18 13.40
CA HIS A 111 -8.93 9.90 12.55
C HIS A 111 -9.76 8.90 11.75
N THR A 112 -11.06 9.15 11.60
CA THR A 112 -11.94 8.37 10.73
C THR A 112 -11.58 8.58 9.25
N GLN A 113 -11.19 9.81 8.87
CA GLN A 113 -10.71 10.14 7.52
C GLN A 113 -9.19 10.18 7.52
N GLN A 114 -8.58 9.45 6.61
CA GLN A 114 -7.13 9.25 6.54
C GLN A 114 -6.50 9.91 5.31
N ASN A 115 -7.17 10.93 4.76
CA ASN A 115 -6.83 11.54 3.48
C ASN A 115 -5.39 12.09 3.45
N ALA A 116 -4.94 12.78 4.51
CA ALA A 116 -3.60 13.35 4.54
C ALA A 116 -2.50 12.25 4.49
N THR A 117 -2.72 11.13 5.18
CA THR A 117 -1.83 9.97 5.12
C THR A 117 -1.82 9.36 3.72
N ILE A 118 -3.00 9.16 3.13
CA ILE A 118 -3.14 8.58 1.79
C ILE A 118 -2.47 9.46 0.76
N ASP A 119 -2.73 10.76 0.77
CA ASP A 119 -2.12 11.71 -0.17
C ASP A 119 -0.60 11.73 -0.05
N TYR A 120 -0.07 11.77 1.17
CA TYR A 120 1.37 11.72 1.40
C TYR A 120 2.01 10.44 0.86
N LEU A 121 1.41 9.29 1.14
CA LEU A 121 1.94 7.99 0.70
C LEU A 121 1.85 7.83 -0.84
N LEU A 122 0.75 8.29 -1.46
CA LEU A 122 0.58 8.28 -2.91
C LEU A 122 1.51 9.27 -3.62
N GLN A 123 1.52 10.54 -3.16
CA GLN A 123 2.16 11.62 -3.91
C GLN A 123 3.65 11.72 -3.63
N GLU A 124 4.06 11.60 -2.37
CA GLU A 124 5.47 11.76 -2.00
C GLU A 124 6.22 10.44 -1.90
N ARG A 125 5.58 9.39 -1.39
CA ARG A 125 6.21 8.07 -1.23
C ARG A 125 6.01 7.15 -2.42
N LYS A 126 5.09 7.52 -3.34
CA LYS A 126 4.79 6.79 -4.58
C LYS A 126 4.28 5.36 -4.37
N LEU A 127 3.71 5.07 -3.20
CA LEU A 127 3.02 3.82 -2.96
C LEU A 127 1.71 3.76 -3.76
N SER A 128 1.26 2.57 -4.15
CA SER A 128 -0.06 2.40 -4.77
C SER A 128 -1.18 2.47 -3.75
N ARG A 129 -2.38 2.79 -4.19
CA ARG A 129 -3.56 2.78 -3.34
C ARG A 129 -3.80 1.39 -2.74
N GLU A 130 -3.65 0.34 -3.52
CA GLU A 130 -3.76 -1.04 -3.10
C GLU A 130 -2.82 -1.39 -1.93
N THR A 131 -1.53 -1.01 -2.02
CA THR A 131 -0.59 -1.21 -0.91
C THR A 131 -0.99 -0.43 0.34
N ILE A 132 -1.44 0.82 0.19
CA ILE A 132 -1.86 1.65 1.32
C ILE A 132 -3.07 1.03 2.01
N ASP A 133 -4.08 0.61 1.25
CA ASP A 133 -5.29 -0.01 1.77
C ASP A 133 -4.99 -1.31 2.51
N PHE A 134 -4.10 -2.16 1.98
CA PHE A 134 -3.63 -3.38 2.65
C PHE A 134 -3.14 -3.13 4.08
N PHE A 135 -2.35 -2.06 4.31
CA PHE A 135 -1.84 -1.74 5.66
C PHE A 135 -2.91 -1.13 6.57
N PHE A 136 -3.89 -0.41 6.03
CA PHE A 136 -5.03 0.07 6.81
C PHE A 136 -5.97 -1.07 7.22
N GLU A 137 -6.29 -1.98 6.31
CA GLU A 137 -7.14 -3.15 6.56
C GLU A 137 -6.57 -4.09 7.63
N GLN A 138 -5.25 -4.19 7.71
CA GLN A 138 -4.55 -4.92 8.77
C GLN A 138 -4.58 -4.20 10.13
N ASN A 139 -5.20 -3.01 10.22
CA ASN A 139 -5.21 -2.15 11.41
C ASN A 139 -3.82 -1.85 12.00
N LEU A 140 -2.78 -1.90 11.17
CA LEU A 140 -1.38 -1.67 11.55
C LEU A 140 -0.95 -0.22 11.39
N MET A 141 -1.76 0.57 10.67
CA MET A 141 -1.49 1.97 10.37
C MET A 141 -2.74 2.82 10.60
N ALA A 142 -2.55 4.04 11.10
CA ALA A 142 -3.63 5.01 11.27
C ALA A 142 -3.12 6.44 11.05
N GLN A 143 -4.03 7.36 10.77
CA GLN A 143 -3.74 8.79 10.84
C GLN A 143 -4.15 9.32 12.21
N SER A 144 -3.32 10.16 12.79
CA SER A 144 -3.61 10.87 14.04
C SER A 144 -3.04 12.28 14.01
N THR A 145 -3.24 13.03 15.08
CA THR A 145 -2.62 14.34 15.32
C THR A 145 -1.57 14.21 16.40
N TYR A 146 -0.36 14.68 16.12
CA TYR A 146 0.68 14.91 17.11
C TYR A 146 0.68 16.37 17.50
N THR A 147 0.72 16.65 18.80
CA THR A 147 0.90 18.01 19.34
C THR A 147 2.22 18.07 20.08
N ASP A 148 3.10 18.94 19.66
CA ASP A 148 4.36 19.22 20.33
C ASP A 148 4.11 19.92 21.66
N LYS A 149 4.68 19.37 22.74
CA LYS A 149 4.40 19.84 24.10
C LYS A 149 5.03 21.21 24.43
N GLU A 150 6.13 21.53 23.74
CA GLU A 150 6.87 22.77 24.02
C GLU A 150 6.29 23.95 23.23
N THR A 151 5.97 23.73 21.98
CA THR A 151 5.49 24.78 21.08
C THR A 151 3.95 24.84 21.00
N GLY A 152 3.24 23.78 21.41
CA GLY A 152 1.79 23.65 21.25
C GLY A 152 1.34 23.43 19.79
N GLN A 153 2.27 23.33 18.85
CA GLN A 153 1.95 23.13 17.44
C GLN A 153 1.47 21.71 17.18
N SER A 154 0.43 21.58 16.38
CA SER A 154 -0.17 20.31 16.01
C SER A 154 0.06 19.99 14.52
N GLU A 155 0.34 18.75 14.22
CA GLU A 155 0.52 18.25 12.85
C GLU A 155 -0.08 16.86 12.66
N PRO A 156 -0.56 16.51 11.44
CA PRO A 156 -1.01 15.18 11.15
C PRO A 156 0.20 14.23 11.05
N VAL A 157 0.02 13.04 11.60
CA VAL A 157 1.04 12.00 11.60
C VAL A 157 0.46 10.66 11.18
N ILE A 158 1.31 9.83 10.60
CA ILE A 158 1.05 8.40 10.45
C ILE A 158 1.49 7.72 11.73
N VAL A 159 0.62 6.89 12.27
CA VAL A 159 0.91 6.00 13.41
C VAL A 159 1.08 4.61 12.88
N PHE A 160 2.26 4.02 13.03
CA PHE A 160 2.52 2.60 12.77
C PHE A 160 2.48 1.86 14.09
N LYS A 161 1.58 0.88 14.23
CA LYS A 161 1.32 0.18 15.49
C LYS A 161 2.25 -1.03 15.62
N HIS A 162 2.88 -1.16 16.76
CA HIS A 162 3.71 -2.31 17.13
C HIS A 162 2.88 -3.25 18.00
N VAL A 163 2.41 -4.34 17.42
CA VAL A 163 1.51 -5.26 18.08
C VAL A 163 2.29 -6.46 18.63
N GLY A 164 2.04 -6.82 19.87
CA GLY A 164 2.62 -8.00 20.53
C GLY A 164 1.76 -9.26 20.33
N LEU A 165 2.17 -10.38 20.97
CA LEU A 165 1.50 -11.69 20.87
C LEU A 165 0.01 -11.67 21.26
N GLU A 166 -0.37 -10.80 22.19
CA GLU A 166 -1.75 -10.70 22.71
C GLU A 166 -2.60 -9.69 21.92
N GLU A 167 -2.19 -9.34 20.69
CA GLU A 167 -2.79 -8.28 19.88
C GLU A 167 -2.79 -6.89 20.57
N LYS A 168 -2.08 -6.76 21.69
CA LYS A 168 -1.91 -5.51 22.40
C LYS A 168 -0.85 -4.64 21.77
N ILE A 169 -1.12 -3.34 21.64
CA ILE A 169 -0.15 -2.37 21.16
C ILE A 169 0.93 -2.18 22.23
N LYS A 170 2.16 -2.57 21.92
CA LYS A 170 3.35 -2.45 22.78
C LYS A 170 4.14 -1.16 22.53
N GLY A 171 3.87 -0.50 21.44
CA GLY A 171 4.49 0.75 21.03
C GLY A 171 3.95 1.24 19.69
N VAL A 172 4.38 2.41 19.29
CA VAL A 172 4.04 3.01 17.99
C VAL A 172 5.24 3.76 17.42
N ALA A 173 5.35 3.79 16.09
CA ALA A 173 6.22 4.72 15.38
C ALA A 173 5.39 5.82 14.74
N LEU A 174 5.78 7.07 14.97
CA LEU A 174 5.12 8.26 14.41
C LEU A 174 5.97 8.80 13.26
N GLN A 175 5.31 9.01 12.12
CA GLN A 175 5.89 9.64 10.93
C GLN A 175 5.11 10.89 10.59
N GLY A 176 5.76 12.08 10.68
CA GLY A 176 5.18 13.36 10.25
C GLY A 176 4.91 13.38 8.75
N ILE A 177 3.75 13.90 8.38
CA ILE A 177 3.31 14.04 6.99
C ILE A 177 3.85 15.34 6.40
N TRP A 178 3.80 16.42 7.17
CA TRP A 178 4.21 17.75 6.73
C TRP A 178 5.69 18.01 6.99
N GLU A 179 6.32 18.77 6.11
CA GLU A 179 7.67 19.26 6.34
C GLU A 179 7.64 20.51 7.21
N ASN A 180 8.31 20.43 8.37
CA ASN A 180 8.45 21.54 9.31
C ASN A 180 9.87 21.56 9.89
N LYS A 181 10.80 22.19 9.16
CA LYS A 181 12.19 22.30 9.60
C LYS A 181 12.38 23.11 10.87
N LYS A 182 11.46 24.05 11.18
CA LYS A 182 11.53 24.84 12.42
C LYS A 182 11.29 23.96 13.66
N LEU A 183 10.40 22.96 13.53
CA LEU A 183 10.04 22.06 14.63
C LEU A 183 10.91 20.79 14.66
N HIS A 184 11.35 20.29 13.49
CA HIS A 184 12.02 19.00 13.37
C HIS A 184 13.47 19.09 12.87
N GLY A 185 14.07 20.28 12.84
CA GLY A 185 15.44 20.48 12.39
C GLY A 185 15.66 20.07 10.93
N GLU A 186 16.87 19.64 10.62
CA GLU A 186 17.26 19.23 9.25
C GLU A 186 16.45 18.05 8.69
N ARG A 187 15.90 17.20 9.56
CA ARG A 187 15.02 16.08 9.13
C ARG A 187 13.73 16.56 8.49
N GLY A 188 13.29 17.77 8.83
CA GLY A 188 12.09 18.40 8.29
C GLY A 188 10.76 17.74 8.67
N ARG A 189 10.78 16.51 9.21
CA ARG A 189 9.56 15.76 9.55
C ARG A 189 9.71 15.01 10.86
N LEU A 190 8.61 14.90 11.61
CA LEU A 190 8.57 14.12 12.83
C LEU A 190 8.94 12.66 12.55
N LYS A 191 9.85 12.11 13.36
CA LYS A 191 10.09 10.69 13.50
C LYS A 191 10.26 10.37 14.99
N ARG A 192 9.29 9.68 15.59
CA ARG A 192 9.34 9.30 17.01
C ARG A 192 8.87 7.87 17.19
N VAL A 193 9.42 7.19 18.18
CA VAL A 193 8.95 5.88 18.61
C VAL A 193 8.55 5.99 20.08
N TRP A 194 7.32 5.57 20.39
CA TRP A 194 6.80 5.52 21.76
C TRP A 194 6.52 4.09 22.17
N GLY A 195 6.63 3.83 23.48
CA GLY A 195 6.43 2.50 24.06
C GLY A 195 7.69 1.68 24.07
N ASN A 196 7.57 0.35 23.99
CA ASN A 196 8.71 -0.55 24.03
C ASN A 196 9.49 -0.50 22.71
N GLY A 197 10.69 0.06 22.76
CA GLY A 197 11.55 0.27 21.59
C GLY A 197 12.10 -1.02 20.94
N TYR A 198 11.85 -2.19 21.52
CA TYR A 198 12.20 -3.49 20.96
C TYR A 198 11.04 -4.15 20.21
N TYR A 199 9.84 -3.55 20.21
CA TYR A 199 8.77 -3.94 19.32
C TYR A 199 8.81 -3.11 18.03
N GLY A 200 8.36 -3.72 16.94
CA GLY A 200 8.34 -3.08 15.63
C GLY A 200 7.03 -3.31 14.89
N LEU A 201 6.89 -2.68 13.74
CA LEU A 201 5.78 -2.95 12.83
C LEU A 201 5.97 -4.36 12.25
N THR A 202 5.03 -5.25 12.50
CA THR A 202 5.05 -6.64 12.04
C THR A 202 3.87 -6.88 11.12
N VAL A 203 4.12 -7.38 9.91
CA VAL A 203 3.10 -7.65 8.89
C VAL A 203 3.28 -9.08 8.41
N ARG A 204 2.21 -9.87 8.41
CA ARG A 204 2.21 -11.21 7.84
C ARG A 204 1.67 -11.15 6.41
N VAL A 205 2.44 -11.66 5.46
CA VAL A 205 2.06 -11.78 4.05
C VAL A 205 1.87 -13.25 3.73
N GLY A 206 0.76 -13.61 3.10
CA GLY A 206 0.41 -15.00 2.89
C GLY A 206 0.13 -15.75 4.20
N TYR A 207 0.60 -16.97 4.28
CA TYR A 207 0.42 -17.87 5.43
C TYR A 207 1.77 -18.36 5.97
N PRO A 208 2.64 -17.48 6.51
CA PRO A 208 3.91 -17.92 7.08
C PRO A 208 3.66 -18.82 8.29
N PRO A 209 4.37 -19.95 8.40
CA PRO A 209 4.23 -20.84 9.55
C PRO A 209 4.67 -20.13 10.84
N LYS A 210 4.19 -20.57 11.98
CA LYS A 210 4.82 -20.25 13.28
C LYS A 210 6.12 -21.04 13.41
N ILE A 211 7.07 -20.61 14.23
CA ILE A 211 8.35 -21.34 14.41
C ILE A 211 8.12 -22.80 14.85
N ALA A 212 7.12 -23.04 15.70
CA ALA A 212 6.76 -24.39 16.14
C ALA A 212 6.33 -25.33 14.98
N GLU A 213 5.70 -24.77 13.96
CA GLU A 213 5.16 -25.49 12.79
C GLU A 213 6.15 -25.51 11.62
N ALA A 214 7.18 -24.66 11.66
CA ALA A 214 8.17 -24.52 10.61
C ALA A 214 9.08 -25.76 10.53
N THR A 215 9.50 -26.10 9.30
CA THR A 215 10.46 -27.16 8.99
C THR A 215 11.64 -26.59 8.21
N SER A 216 12.69 -27.38 7.98
CA SER A 216 13.79 -26.99 7.09
C SER A 216 13.35 -26.80 5.65
N GLU A 217 12.32 -27.54 5.20
CA GLU A 217 11.76 -27.42 3.86
C GLU A 217 10.79 -26.23 3.72
N LYS A 218 10.10 -25.86 4.80
CA LYS A 218 9.21 -24.70 4.88
C LYS A 218 9.54 -23.85 6.11
N PRO A 219 10.66 -23.11 6.08
CA PRO A 219 11.04 -22.23 7.18
C PRO A 219 10.12 -21.01 7.27
N ILE A 220 10.01 -20.44 8.47
CA ILE A 220 9.46 -19.09 8.62
C ILE A 220 10.46 -18.08 8.02
N LYS A 221 10.06 -17.36 7.00
CA LYS A 221 10.85 -16.29 6.40
C LYS A 221 10.54 -14.96 7.09
N ILE A 222 11.53 -14.36 7.70
CA ILE A 222 11.44 -13.06 8.38
C ILE A 222 12.29 -12.06 7.60
N ILE A 223 11.68 -10.97 7.13
CA ILE A 223 12.36 -9.92 6.36
C ILE A 223 12.40 -8.65 7.20
N VAL A 224 13.61 -8.15 7.47
CA VAL A 224 13.88 -7.07 8.42
C VAL A 224 14.18 -5.77 7.71
N PHE A 225 13.51 -4.69 8.13
CA PHE A 225 13.64 -3.33 7.60
C PHE A 225 14.01 -2.33 8.69
N GLU A 226 14.62 -1.20 8.28
CA GLU A 226 14.94 -0.10 9.18
C GLU A 226 13.72 0.78 9.49
N ALA A 227 12.93 1.15 8.49
CA ALA A 227 11.80 2.07 8.64
C ALA A 227 10.49 1.52 8.00
N PRO A 228 9.31 1.94 8.52
CA PRO A 228 8.02 1.45 8.02
C PRO A 228 7.78 1.74 6.53
N ILE A 229 8.22 2.88 6.05
CA ILE A 229 8.07 3.26 4.63
C ILE A 229 8.89 2.33 3.73
N ASP A 230 10.05 1.85 4.18
CA ASP A 230 10.88 0.91 3.43
C ASP A 230 10.23 -0.47 3.37
N LEU A 231 9.65 -0.93 4.48
CA LEU A 231 8.84 -2.14 4.51
C LEU A 231 7.67 -2.05 3.51
N MET A 232 6.91 -0.95 3.52
CA MET A 232 5.80 -0.75 2.58
C MET A 232 6.27 -0.69 1.13
N SER A 233 7.42 -0.04 0.87
CA SER A 233 8.00 0.09 -0.46
C SER A 233 8.51 -1.26 -0.99
N TYR A 234 9.12 -2.06 -0.12
CA TYR A 234 9.53 -3.42 -0.44
C TYR A 234 8.32 -4.30 -0.77
N TYR A 235 7.27 -4.24 0.05
CA TYR A 235 6.03 -4.96 -0.21
C TYR A 235 5.44 -4.56 -1.57
N GLU A 236 5.31 -3.29 -1.88
CA GLU A 236 4.86 -2.79 -3.18
C GLU A 236 5.66 -3.37 -4.36
N LEU A 237 6.99 -3.47 -4.20
CA LEU A 237 7.89 -3.93 -5.25
C LEU A 237 7.88 -5.45 -5.42
N LYS A 238 7.61 -6.20 -4.35
CA LYS A 238 7.82 -7.65 -4.32
C LYS A 238 6.58 -8.48 -3.95
N LYS A 239 5.42 -7.87 -3.75
CA LYS A 239 4.19 -8.56 -3.30
C LYS A 239 3.84 -9.80 -4.13
N GLU A 240 4.13 -9.80 -5.43
CA GLU A 240 3.88 -10.95 -6.31
C GLU A 240 4.89 -12.09 -6.16
N THR A 241 6.05 -11.84 -5.54
CA THR A 241 7.17 -12.79 -5.46
C THR A 241 7.63 -13.10 -4.04
N ILE A 242 7.18 -12.34 -3.07
CA ILE A 242 7.62 -12.46 -1.67
C ILE A 242 7.20 -13.79 -1.05
N GLY A 243 6.04 -14.34 -1.46
CA GLY A 243 5.47 -15.56 -0.88
C GLY A 243 5.07 -15.40 0.59
N ASP A 244 5.03 -16.53 1.31
CA ASP A 244 4.72 -16.55 2.74
C ASP A 244 5.88 -15.95 3.54
N ALA A 245 5.67 -14.82 4.21
CA ALA A 245 6.72 -14.13 4.95
C ALA A 245 6.19 -13.26 6.10
N VAL A 246 7.03 -13.03 7.10
CA VAL A 246 6.84 -12.01 8.14
C VAL A 246 7.72 -10.82 7.79
N LEU A 247 7.11 -9.67 7.49
CA LEU A 247 7.81 -8.41 7.30
C LEU A 247 7.92 -7.71 8.65
N PHE A 248 9.11 -7.30 9.02
CA PHE A 248 9.38 -6.70 10.31
C PHE A 248 10.21 -5.41 10.19
N CYS A 249 9.65 -4.30 10.64
CA CYS A 249 10.37 -3.04 10.76
C CYS A 249 10.79 -2.80 12.21
N ALA A 250 12.10 -2.75 12.44
CA ALA A 250 12.66 -2.57 13.79
C ALA A 250 12.64 -1.09 14.28
N ASN A 251 12.21 -0.13 13.44
CA ASN A 251 12.30 1.31 13.70
C ASN A 251 13.69 1.74 14.15
N GLY A 252 14.65 1.54 13.26
CA GLY A 252 16.08 1.68 13.46
C GLY A 252 16.78 0.31 13.50
N LEU A 253 18.09 0.34 13.46
CA LEU A 253 18.95 -0.85 13.35
C LEU A 253 19.24 -1.47 14.72
N LYS A 254 18.27 -2.21 15.26
CA LYS A 254 18.32 -2.80 16.62
C LYS A 254 18.24 -4.33 16.55
N LYS A 255 19.35 -5.03 16.80
CA LYS A 255 19.37 -6.51 16.89
C LYS A 255 18.42 -7.02 17.97
N GLY A 256 18.29 -6.30 19.10
CA GLY A 256 17.35 -6.65 20.16
C GLY A 256 15.87 -6.61 19.76
N ALA A 257 15.50 -5.80 18.74
CA ALA A 257 14.14 -5.82 18.20
C ALA A 257 13.88 -7.08 17.37
N VAL A 258 14.86 -7.51 16.56
CA VAL A 258 14.80 -8.79 15.82
C VAL A 258 14.74 -9.96 16.81
N SER A 259 15.54 -9.90 17.88
CA SER A 259 15.52 -10.88 18.98
C SER A 259 14.14 -10.97 19.64
N THR A 260 13.50 -9.83 19.92
CA THR A 260 12.16 -9.78 20.51
C THR A 260 11.10 -10.41 19.58
N LEU A 261 11.18 -10.15 18.28
CA LEU A 261 10.30 -10.80 17.31
C LEU A 261 10.48 -12.32 17.32
N ILE A 262 11.73 -12.79 17.25
CA ILE A 262 12.04 -14.23 17.29
C ILE A 262 11.55 -14.86 18.59
N ALA A 263 11.77 -14.21 19.73
CA ALA A 263 11.29 -14.69 21.04
C ALA A 263 9.75 -14.79 21.06
N ASN A 264 9.04 -13.84 20.46
CA ASN A 264 7.59 -13.87 20.31
C ASN A 264 7.12 -15.01 19.40
N GLU A 265 7.83 -15.29 18.31
CA GLU A 265 7.51 -16.40 17.41
C GLU A 265 7.81 -17.79 18.03
N ILE A 266 8.79 -17.88 18.95
CA ILE A 266 9.09 -19.12 19.70
C ILE A 266 7.97 -19.41 20.72
N GLY A 267 7.39 -18.38 21.35
CA GLY A 267 6.28 -18.53 22.27
C GLY A 267 6.35 -17.71 23.55
N SER A 268 5.34 -17.85 24.41
CA SER A 268 5.12 -17.02 25.60
C SER A 268 6.00 -17.33 26.80
N TYR A 269 6.94 -18.28 26.72
CA TYR A 269 7.76 -18.73 27.87
C TYR A 269 8.95 -17.81 28.19
N VAL A 270 9.28 -16.88 27.27
CA VAL A 270 10.37 -15.93 27.46
C VAL A 270 9.84 -14.69 28.17
N LYS A 271 10.46 -14.32 29.29
CA LYS A 271 10.11 -13.09 30.01
C LYS A 271 10.35 -11.86 29.15
N GLU A 272 9.54 -10.85 29.34
CA GLU A 272 9.54 -9.63 28.49
C GLU A 272 10.90 -8.94 28.47
N GLU A 273 11.57 -8.88 29.63
CA GLU A 273 12.91 -8.29 29.80
C GLU A 273 14.03 -9.08 29.12
N GLU A 274 13.85 -10.37 28.90
CA GLU A 274 14.86 -11.27 28.32
C GLU A 274 14.77 -11.31 26.77
N LYS A 275 13.59 -11.02 26.20
CA LYS A 275 13.34 -11.09 24.75
C LYS A 275 14.38 -10.36 23.89
N PRO A 276 14.87 -9.16 24.23
CA PRO A 276 15.87 -8.46 23.41
C PRO A 276 17.22 -9.17 23.32
N THR A 277 17.51 -10.13 24.20
CA THR A 277 18.81 -10.83 24.27
C THR A 277 18.73 -12.30 23.86
N VAL A 278 17.55 -12.84 23.61
CA VAL A 278 17.33 -14.26 23.23
C VAL A 278 18.20 -14.67 22.05
N LEU A 279 18.25 -13.84 20.98
CA LEU A 279 19.04 -14.15 19.79
C LEU A 279 20.55 -14.27 20.12
N GLU A 280 21.06 -13.38 20.97
CA GLU A 280 22.46 -13.47 21.43
C GLU A 280 22.73 -14.73 22.28
N GLN A 281 21.76 -15.16 23.10
CA GLN A 281 21.86 -16.39 23.88
C GLN A 281 21.86 -17.62 22.97
N LEU A 282 20.99 -17.65 21.95
CA LEU A 282 20.96 -18.71 20.96
C LEU A 282 22.28 -18.80 20.17
N GLU A 283 22.83 -17.68 19.74
CA GLU A 283 24.13 -17.61 19.06
C GLU A 283 25.28 -18.09 19.95
N LYS A 284 25.30 -17.72 21.23
CA LYS A 284 26.30 -18.17 22.21
C LYS A 284 26.21 -19.67 22.49
N SER A 285 25.02 -20.26 22.42
CA SER A 285 24.82 -21.69 22.63
C SER A 285 25.35 -22.55 21.47
N LYS A 286 25.78 -21.92 20.37
CA LYS A 286 26.22 -22.57 19.10
C LYS A 286 25.18 -23.53 18.51
N LEU A 287 23.92 -23.42 18.94
CA LEU A 287 22.80 -24.10 18.29
C LEU A 287 22.48 -23.38 16.99
N THR A 288 22.11 -24.14 15.96
CA THR A 288 21.65 -23.59 14.68
C THR A 288 20.29 -24.16 14.32
N THR A 289 19.54 -23.45 13.54
CA THR A 289 18.24 -23.93 13.03
C THR A 289 18.05 -23.56 11.57
N GLU A 290 17.43 -24.44 10.81
CA GLU A 290 16.98 -24.18 9.45
C GLU A 290 15.47 -23.84 9.38
N LYS A 291 14.79 -23.85 10.53
CA LYS A 291 13.34 -23.52 10.61
C LYS A 291 13.05 -22.03 10.47
N VAL A 292 14.06 -21.19 10.58
CA VAL A 292 13.97 -19.73 10.46
C VAL A 292 14.95 -19.26 9.40
N GLN A 293 14.47 -18.42 8.49
CA GLN A 293 15.29 -17.71 7.51
C GLN A 293 15.16 -16.21 7.76
N LEU A 294 16.27 -15.54 8.07
CA LEU A 294 16.31 -14.09 8.17
C LEU A 294 16.78 -13.48 6.85
N VAL A 295 16.01 -12.53 6.35
CA VAL A 295 16.38 -11.68 5.22
C VAL A 295 16.62 -10.27 5.73
N LEU A 296 17.84 -9.76 5.63
CA LEU A 296 18.17 -8.39 6.03
C LEU A 296 17.99 -7.45 4.83
N ALA A 297 16.86 -6.77 4.79
CA ALA A 297 16.46 -5.83 3.75
C ALA A 297 16.61 -4.37 4.22
N VAL A 298 17.66 -4.11 4.98
CA VAL A 298 17.99 -2.78 5.53
C VAL A 298 18.64 -1.88 4.48
N ASP A 299 18.69 -0.59 4.77
CA ASP A 299 19.25 0.42 3.89
C ASP A 299 20.70 0.09 3.46
N ASN A 300 21.05 0.45 2.24
CA ASN A 300 22.42 0.28 1.74
C ASN A 300 23.24 1.53 2.07
N ASP A 301 23.73 1.57 3.31
CA ASP A 301 24.61 2.58 3.86
C ASP A 301 25.57 1.99 4.91
N GLU A 302 26.42 2.80 5.50
CA GLU A 302 27.39 2.35 6.52
C GLU A 302 26.71 1.83 7.79
N ALA A 303 25.55 2.38 8.18
CA ALA A 303 24.82 1.92 9.34
C ALA A 303 24.22 0.53 9.09
N GLY A 304 23.62 0.33 7.90
CA GLY A 304 23.11 -0.98 7.46
C GLY A 304 24.21 -2.04 7.41
N LYS A 305 25.39 -1.71 6.87
CA LYS A 305 26.53 -2.64 6.86
C LYS A 305 26.95 -3.06 8.27
N LYS A 306 27.07 -2.10 9.19
CA LYS A 306 27.40 -2.39 10.62
C LYS A 306 26.33 -3.24 11.30
N PHE A 307 25.06 -3.01 10.96
CA PHE A 307 23.97 -3.83 11.48
C PHE A 307 24.06 -5.27 10.98
N ILE A 308 24.31 -5.48 9.69
CA ILE A 308 24.49 -6.81 9.11
C ILE A 308 25.64 -7.57 9.78
N GLN A 309 26.74 -6.90 10.08
CA GLN A 309 27.90 -7.50 10.77
C GLN A 309 27.54 -8.07 12.15
N GLN A 310 26.50 -7.55 12.84
CA GLN A 310 26.04 -8.09 14.12
C GLN A 310 25.47 -9.51 14.03
N PHE A 311 25.17 -9.99 12.82
CA PHE A 311 24.63 -11.32 12.55
C PHE A 311 25.65 -12.28 11.97
N SER A 312 26.96 -11.98 12.05
CA SER A 312 28.04 -12.83 11.52
C SER A 312 28.08 -14.25 12.13
N ASN A 313 27.62 -14.40 13.38
CA ASN A 313 27.50 -15.69 14.07
C ASN A 313 26.03 -16.09 14.26
N SER A 314 25.23 -15.98 13.20
CA SER A 314 23.79 -16.14 13.29
C SER A 314 23.36 -17.56 13.68
N TRP A 315 22.33 -17.61 14.51
CA TRP A 315 21.62 -18.84 14.90
C TRP A 315 20.86 -19.51 13.73
N CYS A 316 20.49 -18.76 12.70
CA CYS A 316 19.73 -19.22 11.54
C CYS A 316 20.35 -18.70 10.23
N PRO A 317 19.99 -19.27 9.07
CA PRO A 317 20.42 -18.77 7.78
C PRO A 317 20.07 -17.30 7.56
N ILE A 318 21.05 -16.52 7.09
CA ILE A 318 20.90 -15.11 6.75
C ILE A 318 20.99 -14.93 5.24
N THR A 319 20.06 -14.17 4.68
CA THR A 319 20.12 -13.70 3.31
C THR A 319 20.11 -12.17 3.29
N LEU A 320 20.88 -11.58 2.40
CA LEU A 320 20.90 -10.12 2.21
C LEU A 320 20.04 -9.77 0.99
N ASP A 321 19.09 -8.86 1.19
CA ASP A 321 18.28 -8.28 0.10
C ASP A 321 18.24 -6.75 0.29
N GLN A 322 19.41 -6.12 0.11
CA GLN A 322 19.55 -4.68 0.24
C GLN A 322 19.17 -3.95 -1.06
N PRO A 323 18.63 -2.71 -0.98
CA PRO A 323 18.41 -1.89 -2.16
C PRO A 323 19.74 -1.63 -2.87
N LYS A 324 19.74 -1.68 -4.21
CA LYS A 324 20.93 -1.36 -4.99
C LYS A 324 21.28 0.12 -4.82
N LEU A 325 22.56 0.41 -4.62
CA LEU A 325 23.00 1.78 -4.50
C LEU A 325 22.73 2.55 -5.80
N ILE A 326 22.03 3.66 -5.68
CA ILE A 326 21.76 4.55 -6.82
C ILE A 326 23.03 5.37 -7.11
N GLU A 327 23.41 5.45 -8.37
CA GLU A 327 24.58 6.20 -8.81
C GLU A 327 24.57 7.65 -8.28
N GLY A 328 25.69 8.06 -7.67
CA GLY A 328 25.83 9.38 -7.06
C GLY A 328 25.24 9.53 -5.65
N LYS A 329 24.64 8.47 -5.06
CA LYS A 329 24.18 8.49 -3.68
C LYS A 329 25.10 7.66 -2.76
N SER A 330 25.32 8.15 -1.54
CA SER A 330 26.02 7.41 -0.48
C SER A 330 25.10 6.48 0.31
N LYS A 331 23.79 6.64 0.17
CA LYS A 331 22.72 5.89 0.83
C LYS A 331 21.58 5.64 -0.15
N THR A 332 21.00 4.47 -0.09
CA THR A 332 19.75 4.13 -0.81
C THR A 332 18.86 3.29 0.10
N ASP A 333 17.59 3.68 0.18
CA ASP A 333 16.52 2.95 0.85
C ASP A 333 15.54 2.31 -0.16
N TRP A 334 14.60 1.50 0.32
CA TRP A 334 13.62 0.84 -0.56
C TRP A 334 12.63 1.82 -1.19
N ASN A 335 12.33 2.94 -0.51
CA ASN A 335 11.47 3.97 -1.08
C ASN A 335 12.15 4.72 -2.22
N ASP A 336 13.46 4.90 -2.18
CA ASP A 336 14.26 5.44 -3.27
C ASP A 336 14.16 4.55 -4.52
N ILE A 337 14.30 3.23 -4.36
CA ILE A 337 14.16 2.24 -5.45
C ILE A 337 12.75 2.29 -6.04
N LEU A 338 11.71 2.29 -5.19
CA LEU A 338 10.33 2.39 -5.64
C LEU A 338 10.10 3.64 -6.49
N LYS A 339 10.55 4.79 -6.02
CA LYS A 339 10.45 6.07 -6.74
C LYS A 339 11.19 6.04 -8.07
N GLN A 340 12.39 5.48 -8.10
CA GLN A 340 13.16 5.33 -9.33
C GLN A 340 12.39 4.48 -10.35
N ILE A 341 11.95 3.29 -9.97
CA ILE A 341 11.22 2.36 -10.86
C ILE A 341 9.94 3.03 -11.39
N LYS A 342 9.14 3.66 -10.52
CA LYS A 342 7.90 4.33 -10.95
C LYS A 342 8.18 5.53 -11.89
N ASN A 343 9.26 6.26 -11.66
CA ASN A 343 9.68 7.33 -12.56
C ASN A 343 10.15 6.80 -13.93
N GLU A 344 10.87 5.68 -13.96
CA GLU A 344 11.28 5.02 -15.20
C GLU A 344 10.09 4.50 -15.99
N ILE A 345 9.12 3.86 -15.33
CA ILE A 345 7.87 3.41 -15.95
C ILE A 345 7.15 4.61 -16.57
N LYS A 346 6.95 5.70 -15.80
CA LYS A 346 6.31 6.93 -16.30
C LYS A 346 7.04 7.53 -17.51
N LYS A 347 8.38 7.53 -17.51
CA LYS A 347 9.18 7.98 -18.66
C LYS A 347 9.00 7.07 -19.89
N LYS A 348 8.96 5.74 -19.70
CA LYS A 348 8.72 4.77 -20.78
C LYS A 348 7.34 4.94 -21.38
N GLU A 349 6.29 5.06 -20.54
CA GLU A 349 4.92 5.31 -20.98
C GLU A 349 4.80 6.64 -21.75
N ALA A 350 5.41 7.72 -21.25
CA ALA A 350 5.41 9.00 -21.94
C ALA A 350 6.13 8.93 -23.31
N LYS A 351 7.23 8.16 -23.39
CA LYS A 351 7.94 7.92 -24.66
C LYS A 351 7.07 7.13 -25.63
N LEU A 352 6.41 6.08 -25.14
CA LEU A 352 5.51 5.25 -25.95
C LEU A 352 4.33 6.09 -26.49
N LYS A 353 3.65 6.86 -25.63
CA LYS A 353 2.59 7.78 -26.02
C LYS A 353 3.04 8.78 -27.08
N ARG A 354 4.28 9.32 -26.95
CA ARG A 354 4.85 10.23 -27.98
C ARG A 354 5.12 9.51 -29.31
N GLN A 355 5.58 8.25 -29.27
CA GLN A 355 5.81 7.44 -30.47
C GLN A 355 4.50 7.12 -31.17
N GLU A 356 3.47 6.72 -30.43
CA GLU A 356 2.11 6.46 -30.96
C GLU A 356 1.50 7.72 -31.55
N ALA A 357 1.62 8.87 -30.86
CA ALA A 357 1.14 10.15 -31.39
C ALA A 357 1.85 10.53 -32.71
N LYS A 358 3.17 10.31 -32.79
CA LYS A 358 3.94 10.53 -34.05
C LYS A 358 3.51 9.56 -35.15
N LYS A 359 3.25 8.29 -34.81
CA LYS A 359 2.77 7.28 -35.75
C LYS A 359 1.38 7.65 -36.29
N ARG A 360 0.43 8.00 -35.41
CA ARG A 360 -0.91 8.49 -35.79
C ARG A 360 -0.85 9.76 -36.65
N SER A 361 0.08 10.68 -36.35
CA SER A 361 0.27 11.89 -37.17
C SER A 361 0.80 11.57 -38.58
N ARG A 362 1.74 10.59 -38.68
CA ARG A 362 2.26 10.13 -39.98
C ARG A 362 1.21 9.40 -40.80
N GLU A 363 0.41 8.53 -40.16
CA GLU A 363 -0.70 7.81 -40.79
C GLU A 363 -1.78 8.81 -41.29
N ARG A 364 -2.14 9.79 -40.45
CA ARG A 364 -3.07 10.88 -40.82
C ARG A 364 -2.56 11.71 -41.99
N ASN A 365 -1.26 12.03 -42.02
CA ASN A 365 -0.66 12.75 -43.14
C ASN A 365 -0.60 11.88 -44.41
N LYS A 366 -0.38 10.57 -44.28
CA LYS A 366 -0.40 9.62 -45.39
C LYS A 366 -1.84 9.46 -45.92
N GLU A 367 -2.83 9.30 -45.06
CA GLU A 367 -4.24 9.26 -45.42
C GLU A 367 -4.72 10.57 -46.04
N MET A 368 -4.24 11.74 -45.54
CA MET A 368 -4.56 13.03 -46.19
C MET A 368 -3.93 13.14 -47.57
N SER A 369 -2.68 12.66 -47.76
CA SER A 369 -2.06 12.65 -49.08
C SER A 369 -2.73 11.66 -50.04
N GLU A 370 -3.15 10.49 -49.57
CA GLU A 370 -3.89 9.49 -50.33
C GLU A 370 -5.34 9.97 -50.62
N LYS A 371 -6.02 10.64 -49.68
CA LYS A 371 -7.33 11.29 -49.89
C LYS A 371 -7.26 12.44 -50.86
N THR A 372 -6.14 13.16 -50.92
CA THR A 372 -5.94 14.23 -51.92
C THR A 372 -5.72 13.64 -53.30
N GLN A 373 -5.10 12.48 -53.43
CA GLN A 373 -4.95 11.77 -54.71
C GLN A 373 -6.23 10.97 -55.12
N MET A 374 -7.04 10.49 -54.14
CA MET A 374 -8.29 9.77 -54.39
C MET A 374 -9.50 10.71 -54.64
N LYS A 375 -9.43 12.00 -54.31
CA LYS A 375 -10.51 12.97 -54.62
C LYS A 375 -10.75 13.20 -56.12
N GLN A 376 -9.99 12.53 -56.99
CA GLN A 376 -10.25 12.54 -58.44
C GLN A 376 -11.02 11.31 -58.95
N LYS A 377 -11.34 10.30 -58.13
CA LYS A 377 -12.15 9.13 -58.56
C LYS A 377 -12.81 8.46 -57.35
N SER A 378 -13.95 8.93 -56.83
CA SER A 378 -14.89 8.05 -56.11
C SER A 378 -16.28 8.69 -56.00
N GLN A 379 -17.31 7.87 -56.24
CA GLN A 379 -18.72 8.16 -56.02
C GLN A 379 -19.00 8.49 -54.53
N PRO A 380 -20.07 9.23 -54.20
CA PRO A 380 -20.34 9.65 -52.83
C PRO A 380 -20.57 8.46 -51.91
N GLU A 381 -19.71 8.34 -50.89
CA GLU A 381 -19.87 7.42 -49.75
C GLU A 381 -21.11 7.86 -48.94
N PHE A 382 -22.09 6.96 -48.78
CA PHE A 382 -23.28 7.21 -47.95
C PHE A 382 -22.85 7.35 -46.48
N THR A 383 -23.34 8.39 -45.81
CA THR A 383 -23.15 8.57 -44.39
C THR A 383 -23.88 7.46 -43.59
N LEU A 384 -23.42 7.13 -42.36
CA LEU A 384 -24.10 6.17 -41.49
C LEU A 384 -25.59 6.50 -41.31
N GLU A 385 -25.92 7.78 -41.22
CA GLU A 385 -27.30 8.25 -41.12
C GLU A 385 -28.13 7.91 -42.36
N GLU A 386 -27.58 8.08 -43.55
CA GLU A 386 -28.26 7.73 -44.82
C GLU A 386 -28.45 6.23 -44.97
N ILE A 387 -27.46 5.41 -44.53
CA ILE A 387 -27.55 3.95 -44.53
C ILE A 387 -28.67 3.50 -43.60
N ILE A 388 -28.75 4.07 -42.39
CA ILE A 388 -29.80 3.77 -41.40
C ILE A 388 -31.18 4.21 -41.94
N LYS A 389 -31.29 5.41 -42.52
CA LYS A 389 -32.53 5.95 -43.06
C LYS A 389 -33.06 5.13 -44.24
N LYS A 390 -32.15 4.63 -45.08
CA LYS A 390 -32.47 3.73 -46.20
C LYS A 390 -32.72 2.29 -45.77
N LYS A 391 -32.50 1.94 -44.51
CA LYS A 391 -32.60 0.57 -43.93
C LYS A 391 -31.77 -0.45 -44.73
N ASP A 392 -30.61 -0.02 -45.25
CA ASP A 392 -29.69 -0.91 -45.98
C ASP A 392 -28.86 -1.73 -44.95
N TYR A 393 -29.40 -2.90 -44.55
CA TYR A 393 -28.81 -3.76 -43.53
C TYR A 393 -27.47 -4.38 -43.96
N GLN A 394 -27.26 -4.55 -45.28
CA GLN A 394 -25.99 -5.08 -45.79
C GLN A 394 -24.88 -4.06 -45.65
N LYS A 395 -25.10 -2.83 -46.14
CA LYS A 395 -24.15 -1.72 -45.98
C LYS A 395 -23.93 -1.35 -44.53
N LEU A 396 -24.97 -1.38 -43.71
CA LEU A 396 -24.83 -1.16 -42.25
C LEU A 396 -23.96 -2.22 -41.59
N SER A 397 -24.15 -3.50 -41.91
CA SER A 397 -23.31 -4.58 -41.40
C SER A 397 -21.88 -4.45 -41.85
N GLN A 398 -21.64 -4.08 -43.11
CA GLN A 398 -20.29 -3.86 -43.65
C GLN A 398 -19.61 -2.68 -42.96
N HIS A 399 -20.30 -1.53 -42.84
CA HIS A 399 -19.78 -0.35 -42.14
C HIS A 399 -19.39 -0.65 -40.68
N LEU A 400 -20.20 -1.43 -39.94
CA LEU A 400 -19.89 -1.85 -38.58
C LEU A 400 -18.74 -2.87 -38.50
N ASN A 401 -18.55 -3.70 -39.52
CA ASN A 401 -17.44 -4.66 -39.59
C ASN A 401 -16.13 -3.98 -39.96
N ASP A 402 -16.16 -3.02 -40.88
CA ASP A 402 -14.99 -2.22 -41.27
C ASP A 402 -14.48 -1.38 -40.07
N GLY A 403 -15.39 -0.88 -39.23
CA GLY A 403 -15.09 -0.16 -37.99
C GLY A 403 -14.46 -1.04 -36.91
N ILE A 404 -14.52 -2.39 -36.99
CA ILE A 404 -13.87 -3.28 -35.99
C ILE A 404 -12.37 -3.03 -35.90
N LYS A 405 -11.71 -2.67 -36.97
CA LYS A 405 -10.27 -2.39 -36.99
C LYS A 405 -9.88 -1.19 -36.09
N GLU A 406 -10.80 -0.26 -35.85
CA GLU A 406 -10.58 0.88 -34.95
C GLU A 406 -10.54 0.47 -33.49
N TYR A 407 -11.17 -0.67 -33.11
CA TYR A 407 -11.14 -1.22 -31.74
C TYR A 407 -9.87 -2.00 -31.43
N LEU A 408 -8.93 -2.12 -32.36
CA LEU A 408 -7.62 -2.75 -32.11
C LEU A 408 -6.65 -1.83 -31.36
N THR A 409 -7.00 -0.57 -31.15
CA THR A 409 -6.23 0.33 -30.29
C THR A 409 -6.70 0.22 -28.84
N SER A 410 -5.76 0.24 -27.88
CA SER A 410 -6.03 0.00 -26.46
C SER A 410 -7.06 0.98 -25.87
N ASP A 411 -7.03 2.25 -26.25
CA ASP A 411 -7.95 3.28 -25.69
C ASP A 411 -9.38 3.13 -26.24
N THR A 412 -9.53 2.83 -27.53
CA THR A 412 -10.84 2.58 -28.14
C THR A 412 -11.45 1.28 -27.58
N PHE A 413 -10.62 0.26 -27.33
CA PHE A 413 -11.08 -0.99 -26.73
C PHE A 413 -11.51 -0.81 -25.27
N LYS A 414 -10.78 -0.03 -24.48
CA LYS A 414 -11.17 0.34 -23.11
C LYS A 414 -12.51 1.06 -23.08
N ASN A 415 -12.69 2.07 -23.94
CA ASN A 415 -13.94 2.80 -24.06
C ASN A 415 -15.11 1.89 -24.46
N TYR A 416 -14.84 0.92 -25.36
CA TYR A 416 -15.84 -0.10 -25.72
C TYR A 416 -16.19 -0.99 -24.52
N LEU A 417 -15.21 -1.45 -23.74
CA LEU A 417 -15.44 -2.29 -22.55
C LEU A 417 -16.20 -1.54 -21.45
N ASP A 418 -15.79 -0.29 -21.15
CA ASP A 418 -16.50 0.57 -20.20
C ASP A 418 -17.96 0.82 -20.63
N PHE A 419 -18.17 1.01 -21.91
CA PHE A 419 -19.50 1.14 -22.46
C PHE A 419 -20.29 -0.18 -22.39
N ALA A 420 -19.66 -1.30 -22.74
CA ALA A 420 -20.29 -2.62 -22.73
C ALA A 420 -20.71 -3.03 -21.31
N SER A 421 -19.93 -2.66 -20.28
CA SER A 421 -20.28 -2.91 -18.89
C SER A 421 -21.57 -2.22 -18.45
N LYS A 422 -21.87 -1.05 -19.00
CA LYS A 422 -23.09 -0.26 -18.72
C LYS A 422 -24.30 -0.75 -19.52
N PHE A 423 -24.07 -1.46 -20.64
CA PHE A 423 -25.10 -1.91 -21.59
C PHE A 423 -25.20 -3.43 -21.70
N HIS A 424 -25.08 -4.15 -20.58
CA HIS A 424 -25.07 -5.61 -20.51
C HIS A 424 -26.29 -6.31 -21.13
N LYS A 425 -27.42 -5.60 -21.33
CA LYS A 425 -28.62 -6.12 -21.99
C LYS A 425 -28.58 -6.01 -23.52
N TYR A 426 -27.55 -5.38 -24.09
CA TYR A 426 -27.39 -5.19 -25.53
C TYR A 426 -26.32 -6.12 -26.10
N SER A 427 -26.58 -6.67 -27.30
CA SER A 427 -25.56 -7.46 -28.01
C SER A 427 -24.37 -6.58 -28.42
N SER A 428 -23.19 -7.18 -28.59
CA SER A 428 -21.99 -6.49 -29.07
C SER A 428 -22.22 -5.71 -30.38
N LYS A 429 -23.10 -6.23 -31.26
CA LYS A 429 -23.48 -5.56 -32.51
C LYS A 429 -24.26 -4.28 -32.23
N ASN A 430 -25.20 -4.30 -31.30
CA ASN A 430 -25.96 -3.13 -30.88
C ASN A 430 -25.11 -2.10 -30.13
N ILE A 431 -24.19 -2.55 -29.28
CA ILE A 431 -23.26 -1.66 -28.60
C ILE A 431 -22.42 -0.87 -29.60
N ARG A 432 -21.85 -1.55 -30.61
CA ARG A 432 -21.08 -0.91 -31.67
C ARG A 432 -21.95 0.07 -32.51
N LEU A 433 -23.16 -0.33 -32.82
CA LEU A 433 -24.08 0.52 -33.57
C LEU A 433 -24.46 1.79 -32.77
N LEU A 434 -24.66 1.69 -31.48
CA LEU A 434 -24.95 2.83 -30.61
C LEU A 434 -23.74 3.76 -30.49
N LEU A 435 -22.54 3.24 -30.27
CA LEU A 435 -21.31 4.02 -30.21
C LEU A 435 -21.00 4.75 -31.52
N ALA A 436 -21.24 4.09 -32.66
CA ALA A 436 -21.05 4.70 -33.97
C ALA A 436 -22.03 5.87 -34.23
N GLN A 437 -23.22 5.84 -33.62
CA GLN A 437 -24.20 6.91 -33.73
C GLN A 437 -23.95 8.06 -32.75
N ASN A 438 -23.54 7.73 -31.51
CA ASN A 438 -23.21 8.73 -30.50
C ASN A 438 -22.24 8.10 -29.46
N PRO A 439 -20.97 8.53 -29.41
CA PRO A 439 -19.99 8.01 -28.48
C PRO A 439 -20.23 8.43 -27.01
N ASN A 440 -21.12 9.40 -26.76
CA ASN A 440 -21.34 9.97 -25.42
C ASN A 440 -22.65 9.50 -24.77
N ILE A 441 -23.31 8.46 -25.29
CA ILE A 441 -24.58 7.98 -24.72
C ILE A 441 -24.37 7.36 -23.34
N ARG A 442 -25.37 7.51 -22.47
CA ARG A 442 -25.32 7.02 -21.08
C ARG A 442 -26.29 5.87 -20.82
N ARG A 443 -27.57 6.03 -21.15
CA ARG A 443 -28.63 5.02 -20.98
C ARG A 443 -29.62 5.15 -22.10
N VAL A 444 -29.92 4.09 -22.81
CA VAL A 444 -30.89 4.11 -23.92
C VAL A 444 -32.05 3.19 -23.66
N ALA A 445 -33.23 3.65 -24.05
CA ALA A 445 -34.46 2.84 -24.04
C ALA A 445 -35.41 3.30 -25.14
N GLY A 446 -36.36 2.43 -25.51
CA GLY A 446 -37.42 2.76 -26.41
C GLY A 446 -38.41 3.79 -25.81
N TYR A 447 -39.14 4.51 -26.67
CA TYR A 447 -40.08 5.54 -26.25
C TYR A 447 -41.04 5.07 -25.14
N ASN A 448 -41.70 3.90 -25.32
CA ASN A 448 -42.63 3.35 -24.35
C ASN A 448 -41.97 2.90 -23.06
N ALA A 449 -40.69 2.51 -23.10
CA ALA A 449 -39.95 2.15 -21.88
C ALA A 449 -39.63 3.40 -21.05
N TRP A 450 -39.29 4.51 -21.68
CA TRP A 450 -39.14 5.80 -21.00
C TRP A 450 -40.43 6.27 -20.34
N LYS A 451 -41.56 6.11 -21.06
CA LYS A 451 -42.90 6.46 -20.53
C LYS A 451 -43.26 5.64 -19.28
N LYS A 452 -42.86 4.35 -19.22
CA LYS A 452 -43.05 3.49 -18.02
C LYS A 452 -42.21 3.92 -16.82
N LEU A 453 -41.19 4.71 -17.07
CA LEU A 453 -40.31 5.27 -16.02
C LEU A 453 -40.69 6.74 -15.72
N ASP A 454 -41.89 7.16 -16.05
CA ASP A 454 -42.40 8.53 -15.89
C ASP A 454 -41.48 9.59 -16.53
N ARG A 455 -40.85 9.21 -17.65
CA ARG A 455 -40.00 10.09 -18.44
C ARG A 455 -40.53 10.23 -19.85
N GLN A 456 -40.42 11.46 -20.40
CA GLN A 456 -40.89 11.78 -21.71
C GLN A 456 -39.73 12.22 -22.61
N VAL A 457 -39.68 11.69 -23.84
CA VAL A 457 -38.69 12.12 -24.83
C VAL A 457 -38.98 13.55 -25.26
N LYS A 458 -37.97 14.40 -25.23
CA LYS A 458 -38.04 15.81 -25.61
C LYS A 458 -38.43 15.94 -27.07
N LYS A 459 -39.36 16.85 -27.37
CA LYS A 459 -39.82 17.15 -28.76
C LYS A 459 -38.60 17.53 -29.63
N GLY A 460 -38.49 16.92 -30.79
CA GLY A 460 -37.37 17.18 -31.72
C GLY A 460 -36.12 16.35 -31.49
N SER A 461 -36.09 15.46 -30.48
CA SER A 461 -34.96 14.57 -30.25
C SER A 461 -34.76 13.61 -31.42
N LYS A 462 -33.52 13.48 -31.89
CA LYS A 462 -33.14 12.56 -32.95
C LYS A 462 -32.96 11.15 -32.36
N ALA A 463 -33.72 10.18 -32.89
CA ALA A 463 -33.63 8.79 -32.44
C ALA A 463 -32.31 8.16 -32.80
N LEU A 464 -31.80 7.32 -31.90
CA LEU A 464 -30.75 6.34 -32.15
C LEU A 464 -31.40 5.00 -32.51
N TYR A 465 -30.71 4.13 -33.21
CA TYR A 465 -31.27 2.87 -33.69
C TYR A 465 -30.50 1.68 -33.20
N VAL A 466 -31.24 0.60 -32.87
CA VAL A 466 -30.71 -0.71 -32.49
C VAL A 466 -31.41 -1.82 -33.26
N TYR A 467 -30.74 -2.96 -33.43
CA TYR A 467 -31.37 -4.15 -33.97
C TYR A 467 -32.28 -4.79 -32.90
N ALA A 468 -33.55 -4.92 -33.19
CA ALA A 468 -34.52 -5.67 -32.38
C ALA A 468 -34.96 -6.93 -33.11
N PRO A 469 -35.05 -8.09 -32.42
CA PRO A 469 -35.49 -9.33 -33.02
C PRO A 469 -37.02 -9.33 -33.19
N TYR A 470 -37.49 -9.98 -34.26
CA TYR A 470 -38.89 -10.39 -34.43
C TYR A 470 -38.93 -11.81 -34.99
N PHE A 471 -39.98 -12.52 -34.69
CA PHE A 471 -40.17 -13.88 -35.15
C PHE A 471 -41.09 -13.89 -36.35
N LYS A 472 -40.66 -14.56 -37.44
CA LYS A 472 -41.46 -14.77 -38.66
C LYS A 472 -41.55 -16.26 -38.92
N ASP A 473 -42.70 -16.74 -39.39
CA ASP A 473 -42.84 -18.13 -39.81
C ASP A 473 -41.83 -18.45 -40.93
N LYS A 474 -41.08 -19.50 -40.76
CA LYS A 474 -40.15 -19.96 -41.78
C LYS A 474 -40.92 -20.58 -42.92
N VAL A 475 -40.61 -20.14 -44.14
CA VAL A 475 -41.21 -20.70 -45.36
C VAL A 475 -40.14 -21.34 -46.22
N ASP A 476 -40.49 -22.40 -46.93
CA ASP A 476 -39.64 -23.06 -47.89
C ASP A 476 -39.52 -22.27 -49.20
N LYS A 477 -38.79 -22.81 -50.19
CA LYS A 477 -38.60 -22.14 -51.49
C LYS A 477 -39.91 -21.98 -52.29
N ASN A 478 -40.96 -22.69 -51.92
CA ASN A 478 -42.28 -22.67 -52.55
C ASN A 478 -43.27 -21.81 -51.76
N GLY A 479 -42.85 -21.10 -50.71
CA GLY A 479 -43.72 -20.28 -49.89
C GLY A 479 -44.56 -21.02 -48.84
N LYS A 480 -44.36 -22.33 -48.65
CA LYS A 480 -45.07 -23.16 -47.67
C LYS A 480 -44.39 -23.06 -46.31
N LYS A 481 -45.18 -22.94 -45.24
CA LYS A 481 -44.62 -22.91 -43.86
C LYS A 481 -43.94 -24.21 -43.53
N VAL A 482 -42.73 -24.11 -42.93
CA VAL A 482 -41.94 -25.26 -42.46
C VAL A 482 -42.41 -25.60 -41.06
N THR A 483 -42.73 -26.90 -40.84
CA THR A 483 -43.05 -27.47 -39.52
C THR A 483 -41.92 -28.32 -38.99
N ASP A 484 -41.77 -28.39 -37.65
CA ASP A 484 -40.85 -29.28 -36.97
C ASP A 484 -41.40 -30.74 -36.89
N GLU A 485 -40.69 -31.63 -36.18
CA GLU A 485 -41.06 -33.04 -35.99
C GLU A 485 -42.37 -33.21 -35.22
N ASN A 486 -42.83 -32.19 -34.47
CA ASN A 486 -44.06 -32.16 -33.69
C ASN A 486 -45.23 -31.50 -34.42
N GLY A 487 -45.01 -31.06 -35.66
CA GLY A 487 -46.01 -30.38 -36.50
C GLY A 487 -46.19 -28.90 -36.20
N GLU A 488 -45.34 -28.30 -35.30
CA GLU A 488 -45.35 -26.85 -35.01
C GLU A 488 -44.63 -26.05 -36.07
N ILE A 489 -45.15 -24.84 -36.36
CA ILE A 489 -44.54 -23.95 -37.35
C ILE A 489 -43.21 -23.45 -36.85
N VAL A 490 -42.14 -23.77 -37.58
CA VAL A 490 -40.78 -23.27 -37.26
C VAL A 490 -40.75 -21.75 -37.52
N LYS A 491 -40.32 -21.00 -36.49
CA LYS A 491 -40.10 -19.56 -36.58
C LYS A 491 -38.65 -19.23 -36.82
N GLU A 492 -38.38 -18.32 -37.75
CA GLU A 492 -37.04 -17.76 -37.92
C GLU A 492 -36.94 -16.39 -37.25
N THR A 493 -35.82 -16.14 -36.59
CA THR A 493 -35.55 -14.82 -36.01
C THR A 493 -35.01 -13.87 -37.06
N ARG A 494 -35.71 -12.79 -37.30
CA ARG A 494 -35.27 -11.67 -38.13
C ARG A 494 -35.05 -10.43 -37.28
N TYR A 495 -34.36 -9.45 -37.83
CA TYR A 495 -34.02 -8.21 -37.14
C TYR A 495 -34.50 -6.99 -37.92
N PHE A 496 -34.97 -5.99 -37.20
CA PHE A 496 -35.30 -4.68 -37.76
C PHE A 496 -34.69 -3.56 -36.89
N LEU A 497 -34.51 -2.39 -37.46
CA LEU A 497 -34.01 -1.22 -36.74
C LEU A 497 -35.14 -0.57 -35.94
N THR A 498 -34.95 -0.50 -34.63
CA THR A 498 -35.89 0.08 -33.66
C THR A 498 -35.31 1.36 -33.08
N PRO A 499 -36.11 2.47 -33.05
CA PRO A 499 -35.67 3.71 -32.45
C PRO A 499 -35.57 3.60 -30.91
N VAL A 500 -34.48 4.14 -30.37
CA VAL A 500 -34.22 4.31 -28.94
C VAL A 500 -33.72 5.73 -28.69
N PHE A 501 -33.86 6.20 -27.46
CA PHE A 501 -33.47 7.52 -27.03
C PHE A 501 -32.57 7.46 -25.81
N ASP A 502 -31.57 8.33 -25.76
CA ASP A 502 -30.70 8.45 -24.58
C ASP A 502 -31.42 9.19 -23.45
N VAL A 503 -31.01 8.93 -22.22
CA VAL A 503 -31.56 9.57 -21.01
C VAL A 503 -31.48 11.10 -21.09
N GLU A 504 -30.44 11.66 -21.72
CA GLU A 504 -30.27 13.11 -21.90
C GLU A 504 -31.31 13.72 -22.87
N GLN A 505 -31.90 12.88 -23.72
CA GLN A 505 -32.99 13.25 -24.62
C GLN A 505 -34.35 13.15 -23.95
N THR A 506 -34.41 12.88 -22.63
CA THR A 506 -35.68 12.74 -21.88
C THR A 506 -35.79 13.74 -20.75
N THR A 507 -37.01 14.02 -20.32
CA THR A 507 -37.35 14.78 -19.10
C THR A 507 -38.37 13.98 -18.29
N GLY A 508 -38.43 14.19 -16.96
CA GLY A 508 -39.36 13.51 -16.06
C GLY A 508 -38.69 13.07 -14.78
N ALA A 509 -39.21 12.04 -14.12
CA ALA A 509 -38.74 11.54 -12.84
C ALA A 509 -37.24 11.19 -12.86
N GLU A 510 -36.57 11.38 -11.72
CA GLU A 510 -35.19 10.92 -11.55
C GLU A 510 -35.14 9.40 -11.70
N LEU A 511 -34.11 8.91 -12.38
CA LEU A 511 -33.91 7.48 -12.50
C LEU A 511 -33.41 6.92 -11.17
N PRO A 512 -33.87 5.72 -10.76
CA PRO A 512 -33.33 5.05 -9.60
C PRO A 512 -31.80 4.98 -9.73
N GLN A 513 -31.11 5.60 -8.81
CA GLN A 513 -29.68 5.37 -8.67
C GLN A 513 -29.49 4.04 -7.99
N LEU A 514 -28.63 3.19 -8.51
CA LEU A 514 -28.10 2.05 -7.77
C LEU A 514 -27.15 2.64 -6.72
N VAL A 515 -27.71 2.98 -5.57
CA VAL A 515 -26.94 3.43 -4.41
C VAL A 515 -26.34 2.19 -3.78
N TYR A 516 -25.11 1.88 -4.14
CA TYR A 516 -24.30 0.89 -3.43
C TYR A 516 -23.50 1.57 -2.31
N ASN A 517 -24.16 2.34 -1.44
CA ASN A 517 -23.60 2.71 -0.15
C ASN A 517 -24.26 1.85 0.91
N LEU A 518 -23.96 0.56 0.90
CA LEU A 518 -24.43 -0.40 1.88
C LEU A 518 -23.98 -0.03 3.30
N GLU A 519 -22.82 0.60 3.44
CA GLU A 519 -22.24 0.99 4.73
C GLU A 519 -23.03 2.09 5.46
N GLU A 520 -23.59 3.07 4.75
CA GLU A 520 -24.36 4.15 5.38
C GLU A 520 -25.80 3.75 5.76
N ASN A 521 -26.37 2.76 5.07
CA ASN A 521 -27.78 2.37 5.23
C ASN A 521 -27.99 1.12 6.09
N LEU A 522 -26.92 0.43 6.49
CA LEU A 522 -27.00 -0.82 7.27
C LEU A 522 -26.50 -0.65 8.71
N SER A 523 -26.32 0.58 9.17
CA SER A 523 -25.82 0.89 10.51
C SER A 523 -26.75 0.50 11.67
N ASP A 524 -28.02 0.20 11.40
CA ASP A 524 -28.91 -0.38 12.38
C ASP A 524 -29.13 -1.89 12.11
N GLY A 525 -29.03 -2.71 13.16
CA GLY A 525 -29.16 -4.16 13.05
C GLY A 525 -30.51 -4.63 12.51
N LYS A 526 -31.58 -3.81 12.55
CA LYS A 526 -32.90 -4.11 12.01
C LYS A 526 -32.93 -3.98 10.50
N THR A 527 -32.31 -2.93 9.96
CA THR A 527 -32.19 -2.73 8.51
C THR A 527 -31.29 -3.79 7.90
N PHE A 528 -30.16 -4.12 8.55
CA PHE A 528 -29.31 -5.24 8.15
C PHE A 528 -30.08 -6.55 8.05
N THR A 529 -30.76 -6.95 9.11
CA THR A 529 -31.53 -8.22 9.16
C THR A 529 -32.60 -8.25 8.08
N ARG A 530 -33.31 -7.14 7.87
CA ARG A 530 -34.37 -7.06 6.85
C ARG A 530 -33.79 -7.18 5.43
N THR A 531 -32.69 -6.51 5.16
CA THR A 531 -32.00 -6.57 3.86
C THR A 531 -31.41 -7.96 3.62
N TYR A 532 -30.78 -8.55 4.63
CA TYR A 532 -30.26 -9.91 4.57
C TYR A 532 -31.37 -10.92 4.24
N ASN A 533 -32.49 -10.89 4.97
CA ASN A 533 -33.60 -11.80 4.72
C ASN A 533 -34.18 -11.64 3.31
N ALA A 534 -34.32 -10.40 2.82
CA ALA A 534 -34.80 -10.14 1.47
C ALA A 534 -33.82 -10.66 0.40
N LEU A 535 -32.51 -10.53 0.62
CA LEU A 535 -31.48 -11.09 -0.29
C LEU A 535 -31.48 -12.62 -0.28
N VAL A 536 -31.62 -13.24 0.88
CA VAL A 536 -31.72 -14.71 1.01
C VAL A 536 -32.96 -15.24 0.29
N GLU A 537 -34.11 -14.55 0.42
CA GLU A 537 -35.38 -14.93 -0.23
C GLU A 537 -35.30 -14.92 -1.76
N ILE A 538 -34.57 -13.97 -2.35
CA ILE A 538 -34.41 -13.90 -3.82
C ILE A 538 -33.21 -14.69 -4.35
N CYS A 539 -32.37 -15.24 -3.45
CA CYS A 539 -31.20 -15.99 -3.84
C CYS A 539 -31.58 -17.32 -4.48
N PRO A 540 -31.09 -17.64 -5.69
CA PRO A 540 -31.47 -18.88 -6.40
C PRO A 540 -30.87 -20.15 -5.80
N VAL A 541 -30.01 -20.03 -4.78
CA VAL A 541 -29.36 -21.15 -4.08
C VAL A 541 -29.45 -20.93 -2.57
N PRO A 542 -29.44 -22.02 -1.75
CA PRO A 542 -29.44 -21.90 -0.30
C PRO A 542 -28.27 -21.03 0.21
N VAL A 543 -28.56 -20.23 1.24
CA VAL A 543 -27.54 -19.43 1.94
C VAL A 543 -27.44 -19.93 3.38
N THR A 544 -26.25 -20.40 3.78
CA THR A 544 -25.97 -20.95 5.11
C THR A 544 -24.97 -20.02 5.83
N VAL A 545 -25.26 -19.70 7.09
CA VAL A 545 -24.36 -18.91 7.93
C VAL A 545 -23.69 -19.84 8.95
N THR A 546 -22.37 -19.93 8.91
CA THR A 546 -21.59 -20.80 9.81
C THR A 546 -20.18 -20.26 10.03
N SER A 547 -19.47 -20.81 11.02
CA SER A 547 -18.07 -20.47 11.22
C SER A 547 -17.20 -21.09 10.12
N ILE A 548 -16.49 -20.26 9.38
CA ILE A 548 -15.59 -20.68 8.30
C ILE A 548 -14.15 -20.70 8.82
N ALA A 549 -13.57 -21.90 8.94
CA ALA A 549 -12.23 -22.10 9.51
C ALA A 549 -11.10 -21.46 8.68
N SER A 550 -11.32 -21.17 7.40
CA SER A 550 -10.33 -20.56 6.49
C SER A 550 -10.17 -19.05 6.65
N GLY A 551 -10.98 -18.39 7.51
CA GLY A 551 -11.00 -16.93 7.64
C GLY A 551 -11.63 -16.19 6.44
N ALA A 552 -12.23 -16.90 5.49
CA ALA A 552 -12.97 -16.27 4.40
C ALA A 552 -14.29 -15.71 4.92
N ASN A 553 -14.70 -14.54 4.40
CA ASN A 553 -15.99 -13.92 4.75
C ASN A 553 -17.19 -14.67 4.17
N GLY A 554 -16.98 -15.49 3.15
CA GLY A 554 -17.96 -16.35 2.52
C GLY A 554 -17.41 -16.99 1.25
N TYR A 555 -18.09 -18.03 0.78
CA TYR A 555 -17.76 -18.69 -0.48
C TYR A 555 -19.00 -19.35 -1.09
N TYR A 556 -18.94 -19.68 -2.38
CA TYR A 556 -19.90 -20.51 -3.04
C TYR A 556 -19.37 -21.94 -3.14
N ASP A 557 -20.14 -22.92 -2.67
CA ASP A 557 -19.85 -24.34 -2.84
C ASP A 557 -20.52 -24.87 -4.14
N PRO A 558 -19.77 -25.12 -5.21
CA PRO A 558 -20.33 -25.58 -6.46
C PRO A 558 -20.85 -27.03 -6.40
N THR A 559 -20.39 -27.83 -5.43
CA THR A 559 -20.80 -29.22 -5.25
C THR A 559 -22.16 -29.30 -4.57
N LYS A 560 -22.35 -28.51 -3.51
CA LYS A 560 -23.61 -28.42 -2.77
C LYS A 560 -24.57 -27.41 -3.37
N LYS A 561 -24.08 -26.55 -4.27
CA LYS A 561 -24.82 -25.42 -4.85
C LYS A 561 -25.40 -24.51 -3.78
N GLU A 562 -24.60 -24.14 -2.78
CA GLU A 562 -24.97 -23.26 -1.69
C GLU A 562 -23.95 -22.12 -1.53
N ILE A 563 -24.42 -20.98 -0.96
CA ILE A 563 -23.57 -19.89 -0.50
C ILE A 563 -23.36 -20.05 0.99
N VAL A 564 -22.11 -20.04 1.44
CA VAL A 564 -21.75 -20.11 2.86
C VAL A 564 -21.18 -18.76 3.28
N LEU A 565 -21.74 -18.16 4.33
CA LEU A 565 -21.31 -16.88 4.90
C LEU A 565 -20.73 -17.11 6.29
N GLN A 566 -19.71 -16.33 6.64
CA GLN A 566 -19.08 -16.34 7.95
C GLN A 566 -20.02 -15.79 9.01
N GLN A 567 -20.13 -16.49 10.15
CA GLN A 567 -21.07 -16.19 11.27
C GLN A 567 -20.73 -14.91 12.00
N HIS A 568 -19.83 -14.14 11.85
CA HIS A 568 -19.52 -12.90 12.57
C HIS A 568 -19.03 -11.79 11.61
N LEU A 569 -19.73 -11.63 10.47
CA LEU A 569 -19.59 -10.45 9.63
C LEU A 569 -20.52 -9.36 10.13
N GLY A 570 -20.09 -8.63 11.16
CA GLY A 570 -20.86 -7.54 11.72
C GLY A 570 -20.05 -6.72 12.68
#